data_64463e463df0777b2ff946a5a3fd5543
#
_entry.id   64463e463df0777b2ff946a5a3fd5543
#
_cell.length_a   1.000
_cell.length_b   1.000
_cell.length_c   1.000
_cell.angle_alpha   90.00
_cell.angle_beta   90.00
_cell.angle_gamma   90.00
#
_symmetry.space_group_name_H-M   'P 1'
#
loop_
_entity.id
_entity.type
_entity.pdbx_description
1 polymer ?
#
loop_
_entity_poly.entity_id
_entity_poly.type
_entity_poly.pdbx_seq_one_letter_code
_entity_poly.pdbx_strand_id
1 'polypeptide(L)'
;MGHHDDARGHGSSASEPESGAVLHDRRWTGDLISASRCAVVLLGLLLLTDWSADTLSLGRAALWSALAVLLFLLLCPDRIRAGEGWLTSRRLLRTRRIRTDLLVSVRCLDGITRRLELRDALGERVELDPQVLVDNPDLWYRLHEDARASLALGTLLCGPAALERISERVERETAERVFRVSDLR
;
A
#
# COMPACT_ATOMS: atom_id res chain seq x y z
N MET A 1 6.37 67.29 4.58
CA MET A 1 5.25 66.48 5.10
C MET A 1 5.22 65.22 4.26
N GLY A 2 5.85 64.17 4.74
CA GLY A 2 5.98 62.91 4.06
C GLY A 2 4.81 61.97 4.38
N HIS A 3 4.26 61.31 3.39
CA HIS A 3 3.42 60.17 3.62
C HIS A 3 4.12 58.95 2.98
N HIS A 4 4.50 58.03 3.80
CA HIS A 4 5.00 56.74 3.45
C HIS A 4 3.80 55.82 3.33
N ASP A 5 3.52 55.31 2.13
CA ASP A 5 2.61 54.22 1.88
C ASP A 5 3.40 52.91 1.85
N ASP A 6 3.36 52.22 2.96
CA ASP A 6 3.83 50.85 3.09
C ASP A 6 2.77 49.88 2.49
N ALA A 7 2.90 49.58 1.20
CA ALA A 7 2.18 48.49 0.55
C ALA A 7 2.78 47.17 1.00
N ARG A 8 2.29 46.61 2.11
CA ARG A 8 2.54 45.20 2.48
C ARG A 8 1.80 44.28 1.52
N GLY A 9 2.56 43.67 0.65
CA GLY A 9 2.10 42.58 -0.18
C GLY A 9 1.51 41.45 0.67
N HIS A 10 0.21 41.21 0.51
CA HIS A 10 -0.45 40.00 1.00
C HIS A 10 0.08 38.83 0.18
N GLY A 11 1.04 38.16 0.75
CA GLY A 11 1.41 36.82 0.29
C GLY A 11 0.16 35.94 0.39
N SER A 12 -0.37 35.61 -0.76
CA SER A 12 -1.41 34.60 -0.90
C SER A 12 -0.84 33.27 -0.42
N SER A 13 -1.03 32.97 0.85
CA SER A 13 -0.89 31.62 1.35
C SER A 13 -1.94 30.79 0.63
N ALA A 14 -1.49 30.08 -0.39
CA ALA A 14 -2.28 28.99 -0.94
C ALA A 14 -2.61 28.08 0.23
N SER A 15 -3.87 28.10 0.64
CA SER A 15 -4.42 27.18 1.62
C SER A 15 -4.16 25.77 1.12
N GLU A 16 -3.21 25.08 1.74
CA GLU A 16 -3.10 23.65 1.61
C GLU A 16 -4.47 23.07 1.95
N PRO A 17 -5.04 22.20 1.07
CA PRO A 17 -6.30 21.57 1.37
C PRO A 17 -6.13 20.81 2.69
N GLU A 18 -7.02 21.10 3.63
CA GLU A 18 -7.10 20.44 4.93
C GLU A 18 -6.86 18.94 4.76
N SER A 19 -5.83 18.48 5.44
CA SER A 19 -5.40 17.08 5.42
C SER A 19 -6.49 16.23 6.06
N GLY A 20 -7.42 15.75 5.26
CA GLY A 20 -8.24 14.61 5.62
C GLY A 20 -7.30 13.52 6.13
N ALA A 21 -7.66 12.86 7.23
CA ALA A 21 -6.80 11.90 7.90
C ALA A 21 -6.23 10.89 6.90
N VAL A 22 -4.92 10.94 6.67
CA VAL A 22 -4.23 10.02 5.77
C VAL A 22 -4.15 8.67 6.46
N LEU A 23 -4.87 7.70 5.93
CA LEU A 23 -4.83 6.32 6.43
C LEU A 23 -3.55 5.64 5.95
N HIS A 24 -2.84 5.02 6.90
CA HIS A 24 -1.61 4.29 6.64
C HIS A 24 -1.81 2.81 6.91
N ASP A 25 -1.17 1.98 6.11
CA ASP A 25 -1.09 0.55 6.38
C ASP A 25 -0.35 0.28 7.70
N ARG A 26 -1.07 -0.26 8.67
CA ARG A 26 -0.55 -0.55 10.01
C ARG A 26 0.37 -1.77 10.04
N ARG A 27 0.24 -2.69 9.10
CA ARG A 27 1.04 -3.92 9.03
C ARG A 27 2.35 -3.78 8.29
N TRP A 28 2.50 -2.73 7.50
CA TRP A 28 3.70 -2.51 6.69
C TRP A 28 5.02 -2.65 7.47
N THR A 29 5.08 -2.14 8.71
CA THR A 29 6.27 -2.27 9.57
C THR A 29 6.55 -3.70 9.97
N GLY A 30 5.52 -4.49 10.26
CA GLY A 30 5.64 -5.91 10.59
C GLY A 30 6.16 -6.73 9.43
N ASP A 31 5.62 -6.49 8.24
CA ASP A 31 6.00 -7.18 7.01
C ASP A 31 7.43 -6.79 6.58
N LEU A 32 7.81 -5.52 6.75
CA LEU A 32 9.19 -5.07 6.51
C LEU A 32 10.19 -5.75 7.44
N ILE A 33 9.86 -5.87 8.73
CA ILE A 33 10.70 -6.57 9.71
C ILE A 33 10.81 -8.05 9.34
N SER A 34 9.72 -8.68 8.93
CA SER A 34 9.71 -10.07 8.48
C SER A 34 10.59 -10.26 7.25
N ALA A 35 10.47 -9.41 6.24
CA ALA A 35 11.31 -9.43 5.04
C ALA A 35 12.79 -9.24 5.38
N SER A 36 13.11 -8.30 6.28
CA SER A 36 14.50 -8.07 6.70
C SER A 36 15.08 -9.25 7.46
N ARG A 37 14.30 -9.88 8.35
CA ARG A 37 14.72 -11.09 9.06
C ARG A 37 15.01 -12.24 8.11
N CYS A 38 14.15 -12.49 7.12
CA CYS A 38 14.37 -13.51 6.10
C CYS A 38 15.67 -13.26 5.32
N ALA A 39 15.94 -12.03 4.91
CA ALA A 39 17.16 -11.67 4.19
C ALA A 39 18.42 -11.85 5.05
N VAL A 40 18.37 -11.45 6.33
CA VAL A 40 19.50 -11.60 7.27
C VAL A 40 19.77 -13.06 7.57
N VAL A 41 18.73 -13.86 7.81
CA VAL A 41 18.86 -15.30 8.07
C VAL A 41 19.48 -16.01 6.85
N LEU A 42 18.98 -15.71 5.65
CA LEU A 42 19.55 -16.27 4.43
C LEU A 42 21.03 -15.91 4.27
N LEU A 43 21.38 -14.62 4.43
CA LEU A 43 22.76 -14.16 4.34
C LEU A 43 23.65 -14.86 5.36
N GLY A 44 23.18 -14.95 6.63
CA GLY A 44 23.90 -15.62 7.70
C GLY A 44 24.18 -17.09 7.39
N LEU A 45 23.16 -17.82 6.90
CA LEU A 45 23.31 -19.23 6.52
C LEU A 45 24.31 -19.41 5.36
N LEU A 46 24.23 -18.55 4.33
CA LEU A 46 25.12 -18.63 3.16
C LEU A 46 26.59 -18.31 3.55
N LEU A 47 26.81 -17.30 4.39
CA LEU A 47 28.13 -16.99 4.89
C LEU A 47 28.67 -18.07 5.82
N LEU A 48 27.82 -18.66 6.67
CA LEU A 48 28.21 -19.74 7.56
C LEU A 48 28.62 -21.00 6.79
N THR A 49 27.89 -21.36 5.73
CA THR A 49 28.23 -22.50 4.88
C THR A 49 29.57 -22.29 4.16
N ASP A 50 29.84 -21.10 3.65
CA ASP A 50 31.11 -20.78 3.00
C ASP A 50 32.29 -20.74 4.01
N TRP A 51 32.01 -20.25 5.23
CA TRP A 51 33.00 -20.27 6.30
C TRP A 51 33.36 -21.69 6.69
N SER A 52 32.37 -22.57 6.90
CA SER A 52 32.60 -23.95 7.29
C SER A 52 33.32 -24.77 6.21
N ALA A 53 33.18 -24.38 4.95
CA ALA A 53 33.88 -25.01 3.80
C ALA A 53 35.24 -24.42 3.51
N ASP A 54 35.69 -23.44 4.27
CA ASP A 54 36.95 -22.68 4.07
C ASP A 54 37.10 -22.07 2.65
N THR A 55 35.94 -21.78 2.03
CA THR A 55 35.83 -21.25 0.66
C THR A 55 35.47 -19.77 0.62
N LEU A 56 35.48 -19.10 1.76
CA LEU A 56 35.05 -17.72 1.89
C LEU A 56 35.98 -16.79 1.15
N SER A 57 35.53 -16.23 0.04
CA SER A 57 36.23 -15.22 -0.75
C SER A 57 35.41 -13.93 -0.80
N LEU A 58 36.11 -12.79 -1.00
CA LEU A 58 35.47 -11.48 -1.12
C LEU A 58 34.38 -11.47 -2.21
N GLY A 59 34.65 -12.11 -3.35
CA GLY A 59 33.69 -12.22 -4.46
C GLY A 59 32.44 -12.99 -4.10
N ARG A 60 32.58 -14.11 -3.35
CA ARG A 60 31.42 -14.91 -2.90
C ARG A 60 30.61 -14.17 -1.83
N ALA A 61 31.27 -13.51 -0.88
CA ALA A 61 30.58 -12.69 0.11
C ALA A 61 29.79 -11.55 -0.55
N ALA A 62 30.34 -10.90 -1.57
CA ALA A 62 29.63 -9.89 -2.34
C ALA A 62 28.44 -10.47 -3.10
N LEU A 63 28.57 -11.66 -3.68
CA LEU A 63 27.48 -12.35 -4.38
C LEU A 63 26.32 -12.69 -3.41
N TRP A 64 26.63 -13.25 -2.24
CA TRP A 64 25.63 -13.58 -1.22
C TRP A 64 24.94 -12.34 -0.67
N SER A 65 25.69 -11.26 -0.47
CA SER A 65 25.12 -9.98 -0.05
C SER A 65 24.17 -9.42 -1.12
N ALA A 66 24.54 -9.48 -2.40
CA ALA A 66 23.68 -9.05 -3.50
C ALA A 66 22.40 -9.90 -3.58
N LEU A 67 22.50 -11.22 -3.36
CA LEU A 67 21.35 -12.12 -3.34
C LEU A 67 20.41 -11.82 -2.16
N ALA A 68 20.95 -11.57 -0.97
CA ALA A 68 20.16 -11.19 0.20
C ALA A 68 19.44 -9.83 0.00
N VAL A 69 20.13 -8.85 -0.60
CA VAL A 69 19.52 -7.57 -0.97
C VAL A 69 18.42 -7.77 -2.00
N LEU A 70 18.64 -8.59 -3.03
CA LEU A 70 17.64 -8.91 -4.03
C LEU A 70 16.42 -9.57 -3.39
N LEU A 71 16.61 -10.54 -2.49
CA LEU A 71 15.53 -11.17 -1.75
C LEU A 71 14.76 -10.14 -0.92
N PHE A 72 15.44 -9.25 -0.20
CA PHE A 72 14.80 -8.18 0.55
C PHE A 72 13.95 -7.28 -0.35
N LEU A 73 14.47 -6.88 -1.52
CA LEU A 73 13.74 -6.06 -2.48
C LEU A 73 12.48 -6.76 -3.03
N LEU A 74 12.56 -8.07 -3.23
CA LEU A 74 11.42 -8.88 -3.70
C LEU A 74 10.35 -9.06 -2.61
N LEU A 75 10.77 -9.20 -1.35
CA LEU A 75 9.87 -9.39 -0.22
C LEU A 75 9.33 -8.07 0.36
N CYS A 76 9.91 -6.93 -0.04
CA CYS A 76 9.53 -5.63 0.50
C CYS A 76 8.08 -5.30 0.16
N PRO A 77 7.21 -5.10 1.17
CA PRO A 77 5.79 -4.86 0.96
C PRO A 77 5.52 -3.47 0.36
N ASP A 78 4.48 -3.41 -0.46
CA ASP A 78 4.02 -2.16 -1.05
C ASP A 78 3.42 -1.25 0.03
N ARG A 79 3.84 0.01 0.09
CA ARG A 79 3.24 1.01 0.97
C ARG A 79 1.97 1.56 0.35
N ILE A 80 0.84 1.34 1.02
CA ILE A 80 -0.44 1.88 0.59
C ILE A 80 -0.83 3.02 1.53
N ARG A 81 -1.28 4.13 0.94
CA ARG A 81 -1.84 5.28 1.64
C ARG A 81 -3.12 5.68 0.94
N ALA A 82 -4.16 5.95 1.69
CA ALA A 82 -5.39 6.51 1.19
C ALA A 82 -5.71 7.82 1.90
N GLY A 83 -6.25 8.75 1.14
CA GLY A 83 -6.85 9.97 1.62
C GLY A 83 -8.19 10.19 0.95
N GLU A 84 -8.77 11.37 1.08
CA GLU A 84 -10.05 11.72 0.45
C GLU A 84 -9.92 11.73 -1.06
N GLY A 85 -10.62 10.82 -1.74
CA GLY A 85 -10.66 10.73 -3.20
C GLY A 85 -9.35 10.29 -3.87
N TRP A 86 -8.37 9.77 -3.12
CA TRP A 86 -7.12 9.28 -3.71
C TRP A 86 -6.52 8.10 -2.95
N LEU A 87 -5.83 7.25 -3.69
CA LEU A 87 -5.04 6.15 -3.17
C LEU A 87 -3.66 6.18 -3.82
N THR A 88 -2.64 6.03 -3.00
CA THR A 88 -1.25 5.94 -3.46
C THR A 88 -0.67 4.61 -3.07
N SER A 89 -0.13 3.89 -4.05
CA SER A 89 0.69 2.70 -3.85
C SER A 89 2.13 3.05 -4.15
N ARG A 90 3.00 2.85 -3.17
CA ARG A 90 4.43 3.09 -3.31
C ARG A 90 5.18 1.78 -3.20
N ARG A 91 5.65 1.28 -4.33
CA ARG A 91 6.72 0.28 -4.43
C ARG A 91 8.07 0.95 -4.27
N LEU A 92 9.11 0.18 -3.95
CA LEU A 92 10.47 0.69 -3.77
C LEU A 92 10.92 1.65 -4.88
N LEU A 93 10.58 1.36 -6.13
CA LEU A 93 11.06 2.10 -7.31
C LEU A 93 9.94 2.86 -8.05
N ARG A 94 8.68 2.71 -7.63
CA ARG A 94 7.56 3.28 -8.36
C ARG A 94 6.46 3.74 -7.40
N THR A 95 6.09 5.00 -7.50
CA THR A 95 4.93 5.55 -6.82
C THR A 95 3.82 5.73 -7.85
N ARG A 96 2.66 5.15 -7.59
CA ARG A 96 1.45 5.35 -8.40
C ARG A 96 0.36 5.93 -7.54
N ARG A 97 -0.33 6.92 -8.05
CA ARG A 97 -1.46 7.57 -7.40
C ARG A 97 -2.65 7.48 -8.34
N ILE A 98 -3.78 7.05 -7.79
CA ILE A 98 -5.06 7.04 -8.50
C ILE A 98 -6.07 7.89 -7.76
N ARG A 99 -7.06 8.38 -8.49
CA ARG A 99 -8.23 9.05 -7.95
C ARG A 99 -9.33 8.04 -7.71
N THR A 100 -9.63 7.81 -6.43
CA THR A 100 -10.67 6.85 -6.01
C THR A 100 -12.08 7.40 -6.16
N ASP A 101 -12.21 8.72 -6.21
CA ASP A 101 -13.45 9.43 -6.52
C ASP A 101 -13.85 9.37 -8.02
N LEU A 102 -12.94 8.96 -8.90
CA LEU A 102 -13.13 8.84 -10.34
C LEU A 102 -12.81 7.43 -10.85
N LEU A 103 -13.17 6.41 -10.08
CA LEU A 103 -12.95 5.03 -10.48
C LEU A 103 -13.79 4.65 -11.70
N VAL A 104 -13.15 4.01 -12.67
CA VAL A 104 -13.79 3.47 -13.88
C VAL A 104 -13.86 1.95 -13.84
N SER A 105 -12.86 1.31 -13.28
CA SER A 105 -12.80 -0.15 -13.24
C SER A 105 -12.13 -0.66 -11.98
N VAL A 106 -12.76 -1.67 -11.37
CA VAL A 106 -12.22 -2.46 -10.27
C VAL A 106 -12.24 -3.92 -10.70
N ARG A 107 -11.09 -4.57 -10.80
CA ARG A 107 -10.97 -5.96 -11.24
C ARG A 107 -10.15 -6.78 -10.26
N CYS A 108 -10.68 -7.94 -9.90
CA CYS A 108 -9.89 -8.97 -9.24
C CYS A 108 -9.20 -9.80 -10.32
N LEU A 109 -7.87 -9.78 -10.31
CA LEU A 109 -7.06 -10.62 -11.16
C LEU A 109 -6.83 -11.93 -10.43
N ASP A 110 -7.46 -12.99 -10.91
CA ASP A 110 -7.30 -14.36 -10.41
C ASP A 110 -6.07 -14.97 -11.11
N GLY A 111 -4.93 -14.92 -10.42
CA GLY A 111 -3.67 -15.54 -10.82
C GLY A 111 -3.07 -16.34 -9.67
N ILE A 112 -1.77 -16.65 -9.75
CA ILE A 112 -1.02 -17.31 -8.67
C ILE A 112 -1.08 -16.45 -7.39
N THR A 113 -1.08 -15.12 -7.54
CA THR A 113 -1.36 -14.15 -6.49
C THR A 113 -2.62 -13.38 -6.86
N ARG A 114 -3.60 -13.38 -5.98
CA ARG A 114 -4.79 -12.54 -6.16
C ARG A 114 -4.37 -11.07 -6.08
N ARG A 115 -4.71 -10.31 -7.12
CA ARG A 115 -4.44 -8.87 -7.16
C ARG A 115 -5.72 -8.11 -7.48
N LEU A 116 -5.87 -6.96 -6.85
CA LEU A 116 -6.92 -6.01 -7.14
C LEU A 116 -6.34 -4.90 -8.01
N GLU A 117 -6.86 -4.78 -9.23
CA GLU A 117 -6.54 -3.69 -10.14
C GLU A 117 -7.60 -2.62 -10.05
N LEU A 118 -7.19 -1.41 -9.74
CA LEU A 118 -8.01 -0.21 -9.74
C LEU A 118 -7.56 0.69 -10.89
N ARG A 119 -8.52 1.23 -11.64
CA ARG A 119 -8.27 2.16 -12.73
C ARG A 119 -9.18 3.37 -12.61
N ASP A 120 -8.62 4.57 -12.75
CA ASP A 120 -9.37 5.82 -12.75
C ASP A 120 -9.68 6.33 -14.16
N ALA A 121 -10.47 7.40 -14.24
CA ALA A 121 -10.84 8.05 -15.47
C ALA A 121 -9.67 8.77 -16.17
N LEU A 122 -8.57 9.03 -15.45
CA LEU A 122 -7.35 9.62 -16.01
C LEU A 122 -6.46 8.58 -16.69
N GLY A 123 -6.83 7.30 -16.58
CA GLY A 123 -6.08 6.19 -17.16
C GLY A 123 -4.99 5.61 -16.25
N GLU A 124 -4.83 6.17 -15.05
CA GLU A 124 -3.90 5.65 -14.08
C GLU A 124 -4.41 4.30 -13.52
N ARG A 125 -3.43 3.42 -13.23
CA ARG A 125 -3.70 2.06 -12.76
C ARG A 125 -2.85 1.75 -11.55
N VAL A 126 -3.49 1.22 -10.51
CA VAL A 126 -2.83 0.70 -9.33
C VAL A 126 -3.25 -0.75 -9.10
N GLU A 127 -2.26 -1.60 -8.86
CA GLU A 127 -2.46 -2.96 -8.40
C GLU A 127 -2.11 -3.04 -6.93
N LEU A 128 -2.96 -3.65 -6.15
CA LEU A 128 -2.76 -3.87 -4.72
C LEU A 128 -3.17 -5.29 -4.33
N ASP A 129 -2.61 -5.78 -3.24
CA ASP A 129 -3.03 -7.04 -2.65
C ASP A 129 -4.36 -6.80 -1.91
N PRO A 130 -5.44 -7.55 -2.23
CA PRO A 130 -6.70 -7.46 -1.49
C PRO A 130 -6.54 -7.68 0.01
N GLN A 131 -5.52 -8.44 0.43
CA GLN A 131 -5.25 -8.71 1.84
C GLN A 131 -4.95 -7.43 2.63
N VAL A 132 -4.32 -6.44 2.01
CA VAL A 132 -4.06 -5.14 2.65
C VAL A 132 -5.35 -4.44 3.04
N LEU A 133 -6.40 -4.56 2.23
CA LEU A 133 -7.73 -3.98 2.53
C LEU A 133 -8.43 -4.74 3.66
N VAL A 134 -8.27 -6.07 3.68
CA VAL A 134 -8.82 -6.93 4.74
C VAL A 134 -8.12 -6.67 6.08
N ASP A 135 -6.82 -6.45 6.05
CA ASP A 135 -6.02 -6.18 7.24
C ASP A 135 -6.20 -4.76 7.78
N ASN A 136 -6.63 -3.84 6.93
CA ASN A 136 -6.90 -2.45 7.27
C ASN A 136 -8.34 -2.06 6.90
N PRO A 137 -9.34 -2.39 7.76
CA PRO A 137 -10.75 -2.09 7.49
C PRO A 137 -11.02 -0.61 7.20
N ASP A 138 -10.32 0.31 7.90
CA ASP A 138 -10.46 1.75 7.69
C ASP A 138 -10.12 2.15 6.25
N LEU A 139 -9.07 1.52 5.68
CA LEU A 139 -8.65 1.71 4.29
C LEU A 139 -9.72 1.17 3.32
N TRP A 140 -10.27 0.00 3.65
CA TRP A 140 -11.37 -0.61 2.88
C TRP A 140 -12.62 0.27 2.86
N TYR A 141 -13.08 0.71 4.04
CA TYR A 141 -14.29 1.54 4.13
C TYR A 141 -14.16 2.82 3.31
N ARG A 142 -12.99 3.46 3.34
CA ARG A 142 -12.72 4.65 2.54
C ARG A 142 -12.77 4.38 1.04
N LEU A 143 -12.06 3.35 0.59
CA LEU A 143 -12.09 2.94 -0.81
C LEU A 143 -13.50 2.56 -1.28
N HIS A 144 -14.24 1.86 -0.42
CA HIS A 144 -15.62 1.44 -0.71
C HIS A 144 -16.57 2.63 -0.83
N GLU A 145 -16.44 3.62 0.03
CA GLU A 145 -17.20 4.87 -0.03
C GLU A 145 -16.95 5.64 -1.33
N ASP A 146 -15.68 5.84 -1.68
CA ASP A 146 -15.28 6.49 -2.94
C ASP A 146 -15.77 5.71 -4.17
N ALA A 147 -15.68 4.37 -4.13
CA ALA A 147 -16.18 3.52 -5.21
C ALA A 147 -17.71 3.58 -5.35
N ARG A 148 -18.45 3.67 -4.24
CA ARG A 148 -19.90 3.90 -4.25
C ARG A 148 -20.26 5.27 -4.85
N ALA A 149 -19.51 6.30 -4.51
CA ALA A 149 -19.69 7.63 -5.10
C ALA A 149 -19.46 7.57 -6.62
N SER A 150 -18.39 6.89 -7.06
CA SER A 150 -18.10 6.68 -8.49
C SER A 150 -19.20 5.88 -9.20
N LEU A 151 -19.81 4.90 -8.51
CA LEU A 151 -20.94 4.14 -9.04
C LEU A 151 -22.21 5.01 -9.19
N ALA A 152 -22.49 5.84 -8.19
CA ALA A 152 -23.62 6.78 -8.21
C ALA A 152 -23.48 7.84 -9.31
N LEU A 153 -22.25 8.27 -9.61
CA LEU A 153 -21.94 9.19 -10.72
C LEU A 153 -21.92 8.49 -12.09
N GLY A 154 -22.05 7.15 -12.13
CA GLY A 154 -22.00 6.37 -13.37
C GLY A 154 -20.61 6.27 -13.99
N THR A 155 -19.55 6.64 -13.28
CA THR A 155 -18.16 6.54 -13.78
C THR A 155 -17.62 5.12 -13.63
N LEU A 156 -18.05 4.37 -12.62
CA LEU A 156 -17.62 2.98 -12.40
C LEU A 156 -18.38 2.03 -13.33
N LEU A 157 -17.74 1.67 -14.44
CA LEU A 157 -18.33 0.82 -15.48
C LEU A 157 -18.17 -0.67 -15.20
N CYS A 158 -17.10 -1.07 -14.50
CA CYS A 158 -16.77 -2.46 -14.21
C CYS A 158 -16.35 -2.62 -12.76
N GLY A 159 -16.89 -3.62 -12.07
CA GLY A 159 -16.35 -4.06 -10.79
C GLY A 159 -17.27 -4.08 -9.57
N PRO A 160 -18.58 -3.81 -9.65
CA PRO A 160 -19.45 -3.92 -8.47
C PRO A 160 -19.36 -5.28 -7.79
N ALA A 161 -19.34 -6.37 -8.58
CA ALA A 161 -19.20 -7.73 -8.06
C ALA A 161 -17.81 -8.01 -7.43
N ALA A 162 -16.76 -7.31 -7.86
CA ALA A 162 -15.44 -7.43 -7.24
C ALA A 162 -15.41 -6.73 -5.88
N LEU A 163 -16.04 -5.58 -5.77
CA LEU A 163 -16.20 -4.85 -4.50
C LEU A 163 -17.02 -5.65 -3.49
N GLU A 164 -18.12 -6.28 -3.92
CA GLU A 164 -18.95 -7.12 -3.07
C GLU A 164 -18.18 -8.29 -2.47
N ARG A 165 -17.42 -9.01 -3.29
CA ARG A 165 -16.56 -10.12 -2.81
C ARG A 165 -15.52 -9.69 -1.79
N ILE A 166 -14.97 -8.48 -1.93
CA ILE A 166 -14.01 -7.94 -0.97
C ILE A 166 -14.74 -7.53 0.31
N SER A 167 -15.93 -6.92 0.21
CA SER A 167 -16.77 -6.56 1.35
C SER A 167 -17.07 -7.78 2.22
N GLU A 168 -17.61 -8.83 1.62
CA GLU A 168 -17.89 -10.09 2.30
C GLU A 168 -16.67 -10.68 3.01
N ARG A 169 -15.51 -10.56 2.38
CA ARG A 169 -14.26 -11.06 2.96
C ARG A 169 -13.79 -10.22 4.13
N VAL A 170 -13.81 -8.89 4.01
CA VAL A 170 -13.45 -7.96 5.09
C VAL A 170 -14.37 -8.15 6.30
N GLU A 171 -15.67 -8.27 6.05
CA GLU A 171 -16.67 -8.49 7.10
C GLU A 171 -16.43 -9.82 7.83
N ARG A 172 -16.20 -10.90 7.08
CA ARG A 172 -15.92 -12.22 7.65
C ARG A 172 -14.67 -12.21 8.53
N GLU A 173 -13.56 -11.69 8.03
CA GLU A 173 -12.31 -11.65 8.79
C GLU A 173 -12.38 -10.69 9.99
N THR A 174 -13.15 -9.61 9.87
CA THR A 174 -13.41 -8.71 10.99
C THR A 174 -14.24 -9.40 12.07
N ALA A 175 -15.28 -10.13 11.69
CA ALA A 175 -16.09 -10.92 12.62
C ALA A 175 -15.25 -11.99 13.33
N GLU A 176 -14.42 -12.74 12.60
CA GLU A 176 -13.53 -13.74 13.19
C GLU A 176 -12.54 -13.14 14.19
N ARG A 177 -12.00 -11.94 13.92
CA ARG A 177 -11.13 -11.22 14.87
C ARG A 177 -11.87 -10.86 16.14
N VAL A 178 -13.09 -10.36 16.04
CA VAL A 178 -13.92 -10.01 17.21
C VAL A 178 -14.21 -11.25 18.05
N PHE A 179 -14.60 -12.37 17.43
CA PHE A 179 -14.85 -13.63 18.16
C PHE A 179 -13.61 -14.14 18.85
N ARG A 180 -12.44 -14.11 18.19
CA ARG A 180 -11.17 -14.56 18.79
C ARG A 180 -10.76 -13.72 20.01
N VAL A 181 -11.01 -12.42 19.98
CA VAL A 181 -10.73 -11.52 21.13
C VAL A 181 -11.72 -11.77 22.28
N SER A 182 -12.96 -12.13 21.96
CA SER A 182 -14.00 -12.43 22.96
C SER A 182 -13.78 -13.77 23.65
N ASP A 183 -13.20 -14.75 22.95
CA ASP A 183 -12.94 -16.11 23.48
C ASP A 183 -11.70 -16.18 24.37
N LEU A 184 -10.88 -15.12 24.42
CA LEU A 184 -9.69 -14.98 25.26
C LEU A 184 -9.97 -14.29 26.63
N ARG A 185 -11.24 -14.05 26.97
CA ARG A 185 -11.69 -13.48 28.23
C ARG A 185 -12.44 -14.49 29.06
#